data_1c3c114ed9188ca18ac8337fe765daeb
#
_entry.id   1c3c114ed9188ca18ac8337fe765daeb
#
_cell.length_a   1.000
_cell.length_b   1.000
_cell.length_c   1.000
_cell.angle_alpha   90.00
_cell.angle_beta   90.00
_cell.angle_gamma   90.00
#
_symmetry.space_group_name_H-M   'P 1'
#
loop_
_entity.id
_entity.type
_entity.pdbx_description
1 polymer ?
#
loop_
_entity_poly.entity_id
_entity_poly.type
_entity_poly.pdbx_seq_one_letter_code
_entity_poly.pdbx_strand_id
1 'polypeptide(L)'
;NADGSLKTNLVKKIKTDRELDVFDKFNTWLQYYMKIPQNKHDFKVVCDDYANVLKNLSPGEVEVVYADPPYTRYHYSRYYHILETLCLHDTPSISTTFPNGKGGLSRAIYRNDRHQSPFCIKSKAPEAFENLFKYAKKAQASVVLSYSPFDKASGATPRLLSIEEILQIARKYYEKVEVISPGQFMHSRFNKLDNNYEIN
;
A
#
# COMPACT_ATOMS: atom_id res chain seq x y z
N ASN A 1 10.78 5.67 -28.16
CA ASN A 1 10.62 6.58 -29.31
C ASN A 1 9.79 5.90 -30.39
N ALA A 2 9.15 6.67 -31.25
CA ALA A 2 8.29 6.15 -32.32
C ALA A 2 9.06 5.33 -33.37
N ASP A 3 10.35 5.57 -33.51
CA ASP A 3 11.28 4.86 -34.40
C ASP A 3 11.81 3.53 -33.85
N GLY A 4 11.32 3.10 -32.68
CA GLY A 4 11.78 1.89 -31.99
C GLY A 4 13.08 2.07 -31.21
N SER A 5 13.74 3.23 -31.27
CA SER A 5 14.95 3.49 -30.48
C SER A 5 14.62 3.71 -29.01
N LEU A 6 15.53 3.32 -28.12
CA LEU A 6 15.40 3.59 -26.69
C LEU A 6 15.71 5.05 -26.39
N LYS A 7 14.96 5.65 -25.45
CA LYS A 7 15.27 7.00 -24.95
C LYS A 7 16.62 6.99 -24.27
N THR A 8 17.50 7.92 -24.61
CA THR A 8 18.86 8.02 -24.07
C THR A 8 18.90 8.00 -22.54
N ASN A 9 17.98 8.71 -21.90
CA ASN A 9 17.87 8.71 -20.43
C ASN A 9 17.51 7.34 -19.86
N LEU A 10 16.69 6.54 -20.59
CA LEU A 10 16.35 5.18 -20.17
C LEU A 10 17.55 4.24 -20.30
N VAL A 11 18.31 4.36 -21.38
CA VAL A 11 19.55 3.58 -21.57
C VAL A 11 20.56 3.88 -20.48
N LYS A 12 20.76 5.18 -20.16
CA LYS A 12 21.65 5.60 -19.07
C LYS A 12 21.21 5.01 -17.73
N LYS A 13 19.92 5.09 -17.42
CA LYS A 13 19.36 4.51 -16.19
C LYS A 13 19.57 3.01 -16.12
N ILE A 14 19.26 2.26 -17.20
CA ILE A 14 19.46 0.82 -17.25
C ILE A 14 20.93 0.44 -17.02
N LYS A 15 21.87 1.19 -17.61
CA LYS A 15 23.31 0.96 -17.37
C LYS A 15 23.65 1.15 -15.89
N THR A 16 23.27 2.29 -15.32
CA THR A 16 23.52 2.61 -13.91
C THR A 16 22.89 1.53 -12.97
N ASP A 17 21.66 1.10 -13.27
CA ASP A 17 21.00 0.08 -12.45
C ASP A 17 21.71 -1.31 -12.55
N ARG A 18 22.30 -1.63 -13.71
CA ARG A 18 23.07 -2.87 -13.91
C ARG A 18 24.48 -2.84 -13.32
N GLU A 19 25.07 -1.66 -13.16
CA GLU A 19 26.36 -1.44 -12.54
C GLU A 19 26.25 -1.37 -11.00
N LEU A 20 25.03 -1.43 -10.46
CA LEU A 20 24.80 -1.40 -9.03
C LEU A 20 25.34 -2.66 -8.38
N ASP A 21 26.30 -2.52 -7.46
CA ASP A 21 26.71 -3.60 -6.59
C ASP A 21 25.63 -3.86 -5.53
N VAL A 22 24.86 -4.92 -5.74
CA VAL A 22 23.74 -5.30 -4.86
C VAL A 22 24.25 -5.70 -3.48
N PHE A 23 25.41 -6.36 -3.39
CA PHE A 23 25.98 -6.79 -2.12
C PHE A 23 26.50 -5.61 -1.31
N ASP A 24 27.14 -4.63 -1.97
CA ASP A 24 27.55 -3.38 -1.31
C ASP A 24 26.34 -2.63 -0.74
N LYS A 25 25.28 -2.49 -1.53
CA LYS A 25 24.03 -1.87 -1.06
C LYS A 25 23.40 -2.63 0.08
N PHE A 26 23.32 -3.95 -0.01
CA PHE A 26 22.82 -4.80 1.06
C PHE A 26 23.63 -4.61 2.34
N ASN A 27 24.96 -4.66 2.26
CA ASN A 27 25.84 -4.48 3.42
C ASN A 27 25.69 -3.08 4.03
N THR A 28 25.57 -2.04 3.20
CA THR A 28 25.33 -0.66 3.67
C THR A 28 24.04 -0.57 4.48
N TRP A 29 22.96 -1.15 3.98
CA TRP A 29 21.67 -1.18 4.68
C TRP A 29 21.71 -2.05 5.95
N LEU A 30 22.35 -3.20 5.87
CA LEU A 30 22.52 -4.08 7.02
C LEU A 30 23.25 -3.36 8.17
N GLN A 31 24.36 -2.70 7.87
CA GLN A 31 25.13 -1.91 8.87
C GLN A 31 24.29 -0.77 9.45
N TYR A 32 23.45 -0.14 8.64
CA TYR A 32 22.52 0.90 9.11
C TYR A 32 21.52 0.32 10.10
N TYR A 33 20.86 -0.80 9.77
CA TYR A 33 19.88 -1.45 10.65
C TYR A 33 20.50 -2.02 11.92
N MET A 34 21.72 -2.54 11.85
CA MET A 34 22.42 -3.02 13.05
C MET A 34 22.75 -1.91 14.07
N LYS A 35 22.79 -0.65 13.64
CA LYS A 35 22.99 0.51 14.53
C LYS A 35 21.69 1.00 15.19
N ILE A 36 20.53 0.54 14.73
CA ILE A 36 19.26 0.90 15.34
C ILE A 36 19.20 0.19 16.70
N PRO A 37 18.97 0.93 17.82
CA PRO A 37 18.84 0.31 19.12
C PRO A 37 17.80 -0.80 19.08
N GLN A 38 18.16 -1.98 19.55
CA GLN A 38 17.20 -3.07 19.64
C GLN A 38 16.13 -2.66 20.65
N ASN A 39 14.89 -2.70 20.20
CA ASN A 39 13.75 -2.41 21.05
C ASN A 39 13.64 -3.53 22.11
N LYS A 40 13.51 -3.17 23.38
CA LYS A 40 13.35 -4.13 24.47
C LYS A 40 11.91 -4.65 24.59
N HIS A 41 11.02 -4.16 23.73
CA HIS A 41 9.62 -4.58 23.73
C HIS A 41 9.45 -5.83 22.86
N ASP A 42 8.65 -6.74 23.35
CA ASP A 42 8.20 -7.89 22.57
C ASP A 42 7.37 -7.40 21.37
N PHE A 43 7.66 -7.97 20.22
CA PHE A 43 6.86 -7.71 19.00
C PHE A 43 6.49 -9.02 18.33
N LYS A 44 5.34 -9.01 17.67
CA LYS A 44 4.84 -10.15 16.91
C LYS A 44 4.57 -9.72 15.47
N VAL A 45 5.13 -10.46 14.52
CA VAL A 45 4.84 -10.27 13.10
C VAL A 45 3.85 -11.34 12.65
N VAL A 46 2.77 -10.91 12.00
CA VAL A 46 1.72 -11.80 11.49
C VAL A 46 1.54 -11.52 10.00
N CYS A 47 1.57 -12.58 9.18
CA CYS A 47 1.25 -12.51 7.76
C CYS A 47 -0.13 -13.13 7.55
N ASP A 48 -1.18 -12.29 7.59
CA ASP A 48 -2.57 -12.73 7.41
C ASP A 48 -3.41 -11.54 6.87
N ASP A 49 -4.65 -11.80 6.52
CA ASP A 49 -5.62 -10.76 6.18
C ASP A 49 -5.92 -9.91 7.43
N TYR A 50 -5.93 -8.58 7.26
CA TYR A 50 -6.14 -7.63 8.35
C TYR A 50 -7.44 -7.91 9.13
N ALA A 51 -8.51 -8.31 8.42
CA ALA A 51 -9.79 -8.59 9.06
C ALA A 51 -9.72 -9.83 9.94
N ASN A 52 -8.97 -10.86 9.53
CA ASN A 52 -8.73 -12.05 10.36
C ASN A 52 -7.94 -11.68 11.62
N VAL A 53 -6.87 -10.89 11.47
CA VAL A 53 -6.07 -10.44 12.61
C VAL A 53 -6.94 -9.66 13.59
N LEU A 54 -7.63 -8.62 13.14
CA LEU A 54 -8.45 -7.77 14.01
C LEU A 54 -9.63 -8.52 14.64
N LYS A 55 -10.26 -9.44 13.90
CA LYS A 55 -11.39 -10.25 14.39
C LYS A 55 -11.00 -11.15 15.58
N ASN A 56 -9.76 -11.60 15.59
CA ASN A 56 -9.21 -12.51 16.59
C ASN A 56 -8.58 -11.80 17.79
N LEU A 57 -8.47 -10.46 17.78
CA LEU A 57 -8.04 -9.71 18.95
C LEU A 57 -9.09 -9.77 20.07
N SER A 58 -8.60 -9.95 21.28
CA SER A 58 -9.39 -9.83 22.50
C SER A 58 -9.64 -8.37 22.86
N PRO A 59 -10.76 -8.03 23.51
CA PRO A 59 -10.99 -6.68 24.02
C PRO A 59 -9.85 -6.22 24.96
N GLY A 60 -9.25 -5.07 24.67
CA GLY A 60 -8.14 -4.50 25.45
C GLY A 60 -6.76 -5.11 25.17
N GLU A 61 -6.63 -6.06 24.24
CA GLU A 61 -5.34 -6.64 23.84
C GLU A 61 -4.43 -5.60 23.15
N VAL A 62 -5.03 -4.66 22.41
CA VAL A 62 -4.34 -3.53 21.81
C VAL A 62 -5.08 -2.23 22.09
N GLU A 63 -4.37 -1.16 22.34
CA GLU A 63 -4.95 0.17 22.59
C GLU A 63 -5.21 0.93 21.29
N VAL A 64 -4.32 0.76 20.30
CA VAL A 64 -4.38 1.50 19.03
C VAL A 64 -4.11 0.57 17.85
N VAL A 65 -4.94 0.69 16.83
CA VAL A 65 -4.73 0.11 15.51
C VAL A 65 -4.28 1.20 14.56
N TYR A 66 -3.01 1.16 14.13
CA TYR A 66 -2.55 1.99 13.03
C TYR A 66 -2.83 1.27 11.71
N ALA A 67 -3.62 1.89 10.85
CA ALA A 67 -4.02 1.32 9.57
C ALA A 67 -3.49 2.18 8.41
N ASP A 68 -2.74 1.56 7.51
CA ASP A 68 -2.23 2.18 6.27
C ASP A 68 -2.64 1.32 5.06
N PRO A 69 -3.95 1.24 4.75
CA PRO A 69 -4.44 0.44 3.64
C PRO A 69 -4.09 1.06 2.30
N PRO A 70 -3.97 0.27 1.23
CA PRO A 70 -3.89 0.82 -0.11
C PRO A 70 -5.21 1.55 -0.45
N TYR A 71 -5.12 2.77 -0.96
CA TYR A 71 -6.26 3.66 -1.20
C TYR A 71 -6.55 3.93 -2.69
N THR A 72 -5.83 3.23 -3.59
CA THR A 72 -6.02 3.33 -5.03
C THR A 72 -6.37 1.97 -5.63
N ARG A 73 -6.84 1.94 -6.89
CA ARG A 73 -7.11 0.71 -7.63
C ARG A 73 -5.88 -0.16 -7.92
N TYR A 74 -4.70 0.31 -7.57
CA TYR A 74 -3.46 -0.43 -7.81
C TYR A 74 -3.12 -1.31 -6.62
N HIS A 75 -3.15 -2.62 -6.82
CA HIS A 75 -2.76 -3.59 -5.83
C HIS A 75 -1.24 -3.58 -5.63
N TYR A 76 -0.78 -3.54 -4.40
CA TYR A 76 0.65 -3.64 -4.07
C TYR A 76 1.29 -4.92 -4.61
N SER A 77 0.55 -6.01 -4.67
CA SER A 77 0.98 -7.25 -5.29
C SER A 77 1.39 -7.12 -6.77
N ARG A 78 1.04 -6.04 -7.45
CA ARG A 78 1.55 -5.74 -8.80
C ARG A 78 2.95 -5.17 -8.80
N TYR A 79 3.35 -4.52 -7.73
CA TYR A 79 4.67 -3.89 -7.61
C TYR A 79 5.67 -4.80 -6.93
N TYR A 80 5.20 -5.62 -5.99
CA TYR A 80 6.04 -6.43 -5.12
C TYR A 80 6.09 -7.91 -5.47
N HIS A 81 5.41 -8.37 -6.54
CA HIS A 81 5.34 -9.79 -6.90
C HIS A 81 6.71 -10.43 -7.16
N ILE A 82 7.69 -9.65 -7.65
CA ILE A 82 9.06 -10.15 -7.86
C ILE A 82 9.74 -10.39 -6.51
N LEU A 83 9.60 -9.46 -5.56
CA LEU A 83 10.16 -9.62 -4.22
C LEU A 83 9.49 -10.78 -3.48
N GLU A 84 8.18 -10.95 -3.64
CA GLU A 84 7.45 -12.08 -3.09
C GLU A 84 7.96 -13.41 -3.67
N THR A 85 8.17 -13.49 -4.98
CA THR A 85 8.75 -14.66 -5.64
C THR A 85 10.15 -14.97 -5.12
N LEU A 86 10.98 -13.96 -4.89
CA LEU A 86 12.31 -14.13 -4.31
C LEU A 86 12.23 -14.64 -2.85
N CYS A 87 11.31 -14.12 -2.05
CA CYS A 87 11.13 -14.55 -0.66
C CYS A 87 10.58 -15.99 -0.57
N LEU A 88 9.64 -16.34 -1.44
CA LEU A 88 9.05 -17.68 -1.49
C LEU A 88 9.96 -18.70 -2.17
N HIS A 89 10.93 -18.23 -2.97
CA HIS A 89 11.86 -19.07 -3.73
C HIS A 89 11.14 -20.12 -4.58
N ASP A 90 10.04 -19.70 -5.22
CA ASP A 90 9.14 -20.56 -6.00
C ASP A 90 9.13 -20.21 -7.50
N THR A 91 8.42 -21.00 -8.29
CA THR A 91 8.19 -20.79 -9.72
C THR A 91 6.69 -20.62 -9.99
N PRO A 92 6.11 -19.44 -9.68
CA PRO A 92 4.67 -19.25 -9.76
C PRO A 92 4.18 -19.24 -11.20
N SER A 93 2.94 -19.68 -11.41
CA SER A 93 2.26 -19.48 -12.67
C SER A 93 2.03 -17.97 -12.91
N ILE A 94 2.10 -17.58 -14.19
CA ILE A 94 1.95 -16.20 -14.62
C ILE A 94 0.50 -15.92 -15.02
N SER A 95 -0.03 -14.79 -14.60
CA SER A 95 -1.37 -14.35 -14.98
C SER A 95 -1.48 -14.15 -16.49
N THR A 96 -2.43 -14.83 -17.11
CA THR A 96 -2.74 -14.73 -18.54
C THR A 96 -3.94 -13.81 -18.84
N THR A 97 -4.62 -13.33 -17.80
CA THR A 97 -5.80 -12.47 -17.95
C THR A 97 -5.39 -11.02 -18.20
N PHE A 98 -5.63 -10.56 -19.43
CA PHE A 98 -5.65 -9.12 -19.70
C PHE A 98 -6.97 -8.50 -19.22
N PRO A 99 -6.97 -7.21 -18.87
CA PRO A 99 -8.19 -6.49 -18.52
C PRO A 99 -9.30 -6.58 -19.59
N ASN A 100 -8.94 -6.92 -20.83
CA ASN A 100 -9.85 -6.95 -22.00
C ASN A 100 -10.21 -8.38 -22.44
N GLY A 101 -9.96 -9.42 -21.65
CA GLY A 101 -10.34 -10.80 -21.98
C GLY A 101 -9.62 -11.41 -23.21
N LYS A 102 -8.70 -10.72 -23.85
CA LYS A 102 -7.88 -11.23 -24.95
C LYS A 102 -6.71 -12.01 -24.37
N GLY A 103 -6.64 -13.30 -24.59
CA GLY A 103 -5.61 -14.19 -24.05
C GLY A 103 -4.18 -13.70 -24.31
N GLY A 104 -3.30 -13.91 -23.37
CA GLY A 104 -1.88 -13.55 -23.42
C GLY A 104 -1.31 -13.27 -22.03
N LEU A 105 0.00 -13.16 -21.91
CA LEU A 105 0.67 -12.85 -20.65
C LEU A 105 0.36 -11.40 -20.21
N SER A 106 0.19 -11.18 -18.93
CA SER A 106 0.10 -9.83 -18.37
C SER A 106 1.38 -9.05 -18.68
N ARG A 107 1.27 -7.74 -18.99
CA ARG A 107 2.42 -6.90 -19.42
C ARG A 107 3.58 -6.91 -18.44
N ALA A 108 3.33 -7.11 -17.15
CA ALA A 108 4.36 -7.11 -16.13
C ALA A 108 4.60 -8.51 -15.53
N ILE A 109 4.16 -9.57 -16.22
CA ILE A 109 4.44 -10.97 -15.83
C ILE A 109 4.06 -11.21 -14.35
N TYR A 110 2.85 -10.77 -13.97
CA TYR A 110 2.37 -10.93 -12.59
C TYR A 110 2.13 -12.39 -12.22
N ARG A 111 2.42 -12.73 -10.98
CA ARG A 111 1.98 -14.00 -10.38
C ARG A 111 0.47 -14.14 -10.47
N ASN A 112 -0.02 -15.35 -10.77
CA ASN A 112 -1.46 -15.61 -10.88
C ASN A 112 -2.14 -15.62 -9.52
N ASP A 113 -1.46 -16.09 -8.49
CA ASP A 113 -1.90 -16.24 -7.10
C ASP A 113 -1.72 -14.99 -6.22
N ARG A 114 -1.41 -13.83 -6.83
CA ARG A 114 -1.19 -12.60 -6.08
C ARG A 114 -2.42 -12.17 -5.29
N HIS A 115 -2.19 -11.70 -4.08
CA HIS A 115 -3.24 -11.11 -3.24
C HIS A 115 -3.86 -9.87 -3.90
N GLN A 116 -5.17 -9.75 -3.83
CA GLN A 116 -5.93 -8.59 -4.29
C GLN A 116 -6.66 -7.95 -3.11
N SER A 117 -6.05 -6.91 -2.53
CA SER A 117 -6.62 -6.22 -1.39
C SER A 117 -8.04 -5.70 -1.69
N PRO A 118 -9.03 -5.94 -0.82
CA PRO A 118 -10.38 -5.39 -0.97
C PRO A 118 -10.40 -3.85 -0.97
N PHE A 119 -9.45 -3.21 -0.28
CA PHE A 119 -9.28 -1.75 -0.32
C PHE A 119 -8.93 -1.20 -1.71
N CYS A 120 -8.43 -2.03 -2.63
CA CYS A 120 -8.14 -1.64 -4.02
C CYS A 120 -9.30 -1.91 -5.00
N ILE A 121 -10.43 -2.42 -4.53
CA ILE A 121 -11.59 -2.80 -5.35
C ILE A 121 -12.76 -1.90 -4.97
N LYS A 122 -13.22 -1.05 -5.91
CA LYS A 122 -14.23 -0.02 -5.64
C LYS A 122 -15.49 -0.57 -4.96
N SER A 123 -15.99 -1.73 -5.41
CA SER A 123 -17.18 -2.36 -4.83
C SER A 123 -16.95 -3.00 -3.46
N LYS A 124 -15.70 -3.26 -3.06
CA LYS A 124 -15.35 -3.91 -1.79
C LYS A 124 -14.75 -2.94 -0.77
N ALA A 125 -14.23 -1.80 -1.22
CA ALA A 125 -13.56 -0.85 -0.35
C ALA A 125 -14.45 -0.33 0.80
N PRO A 126 -15.74 0.00 0.60
CA PRO A 126 -16.62 0.41 1.71
C PRO A 126 -16.72 -0.66 2.80
N GLU A 127 -16.95 -1.92 2.41
CA GLU A 127 -17.04 -3.04 3.36
C GLU A 127 -15.68 -3.29 4.07
N ALA A 128 -14.57 -3.12 3.35
CA ALA A 128 -13.24 -3.26 3.93
C ALA A 128 -12.98 -2.22 5.03
N PHE A 129 -13.33 -0.95 4.81
CA PHE A 129 -13.25 0.08 5.85
C PHE A 129 -14.24 -0.18 6.99
N GLU A 130 -15.43 -0.64 6.68
CA GLU A 130 -16.41 -1.01 7.71
C GLU A 130 -15.90 -2.13 8.61
N ASN A 131 -15.32 -3.18 8.05
CA ASN A 131 -14.72 -4.28 8.80
C ASN A 131 -13.54 -3.81 9.66
N LEU A 132 -12.69 -2.92 9.14
CA LEU A 132 -11.59 -2.30 9.88
C LEU A 132 -12.11 -1.63 11.17
N PHE A 133 -13.05 -0.70 11.04
CA PHE A 133 -13.59 0.03 12.20
C PHE A 133 -14.38 -0.87 13.15
N LYS A 134 -15.20 -1.76 12.61
CA LYS A 134 -16.00 -2.71 13.39
C LYS A 134 -15.15 -3.62 14.26
N TYR A 135 -14.11 -4.23 13.70
CA TYR A 135 -13.30 -5.18 14.45
C TYR A 135 -12.33 -4.48 15.41
N ALA A 136 -11.78 -3.31 15.04
CA ALA A 136 -11.00 -2.50 15.96
C ALA A 136 -11.85 -2.03 17.15
N LYS A 137 -13.10 -1.61 16.92
CA LYS A 137 -14.04 -1.25 17.99
C LYS A 137 -14.36 -2.44 18.89
N LYS A 138 -14.56 -3.64 18.30
CA LYS A 138 -14.78 -4.88 19.06
C LYS A 138 -13.59 -5.18 19.98
N ALA A 139 -12.37 -4.94 19.51
CA ALA A 139 -11.14 -5.07 20.30
C ALA A 139 -10.94 -3.93 21.33
N GLN A 140 -11.86 -2.97 21.40
CA GLN A 140 -11.78 -1.75 22.23
C GLN A 140 -10.57 -0.86 21.89
N ALA A 141 -10.07 -0.93 20.69
CA ALA A 141 -8.95 -0.15 20.22
C ALA A 141 -9.39 1.17 19.56
N SER A 142 -8.57 2.21 19.72
CA SER A 142 -8.64 3.41 18.88
C SER A 142 -8.06 3.11 17.50
N VAL A 143 -8.47 3.87 16.46
CA VAL A 143 -7.93 3.70 15.12
C VAL A 143 -7.24 4.98 14.66
N VAL A 144 -6.02 4.85 14.19
CA VAL A 144 -5.30 5.89 13.44
C VAL A 144 -5.21 5.41 12.00
N LEU A 145 -5.92 6.09 11.09
CA LEU A 145 -5.96 5.74 9.68
C LEU A 145 -5.10 6.71 8.87
N SER A 146 -4.08 6.21 8.20
CA SER A 146 -3.34 6.95 7.18
C SER A 146 -4.11 6.92 5.85
N TYR A 147 -4.46 8.09 5.33
CA TYR A 147 -5.17 8.21 4.06
C TYR A 147 -4.79 9.49 3.34
N SER A 148 -4.68 9.43 2.02
CA SER A 148 -4.31 10.59 1.22
C SER A 148 -5.53 11.14 0.47
N PRO A 149 -5.89 12.41 0.67
CA PRO A 149 -7.11 13.02 0.12
C PRO A 149 -6.96 13.56 -1.32
N PHE A 150 -6.17 12.95 -2.18
CA PHE A 150 -5.97 13.47 -3.52
C PHE A 150 -7.25 13.52 -4.36
N ASP A 151 -7.49 14.69 -4.92
CA ASP A 151 -8.59 14.95 -5.83
C ASP A 151 -8.26 14.52 -7.28
N LYS A 152 -9.32 14.33 -8.08
CA LYS A 152 -9.28 14.00 -9.50
C LYS A 152 -8.53 15.02 -10.36
N ALA A 153 -8.46 16.28 -9.91
CA ALA A 153 -7.85 17.39 -10.65
C ALA A 153 -6.33 17.32 -10.73
N SER A 154 -5.66 16.59 -9.84
CA SER A 154 -4.18 16.58 -9.74
C SER A 154 -3.48 15.63 -10.72
N GLY A 155 -4.20 14.94 -11.61
CA GLY A 155 -3.62 13.90 -12.47
C GLY A 155 -3.17 12.64 -11.72
N ALA A 156 -3.32 12.60 -10.41
CA ALA A 156 -3.04 11.45 -9.57
C ALA A 156 -4.11 10.36 -9.77
N THR A 157 -3.76 9.12 -9.43
CA THR A 157 -4.71 8.01 -9.45
C THR A 157 -5.86 8.29 -8.48
N PRO A 158 -7.12 8.28 -8.95
CA PRO A 158 -8.27 8.57 -8.09
C PRO A 158 -8.32 7.64 -6.89
N ARG A 159 -8.71 8.18 -5.76
CA ARG A 159 -9.04 7.39 -4.55
C ARG A 159 -10.33 6.63 -4.78
N LEU A 160 -10.48 5.49 -4.13
CA LEU A 160 -11.68 4.66 -4.25
C LEU A 160 -12.82 5.17 -3.39
N LEU A 161 -12.49 5.77 -2.24
CA LEU A 161 -13.43 6.45 -1.35
C LEU A 161 -12.93 7.88 -1.08
N SER A 162 -13.86 8.79 -0.87
CA SER A 162 -13.58 10.12 -0.35
C SER A 162 -13.35 10.06 1.17
N ILE A 163 -12.77 11.11 1.73
CA ILE A 163 -12.64 11.24 3.20
C ILE A 163 -14.02 11.23 3.85
N GLU A 164 -14.99 11.91 3.27
CA GLU A 164 -16.37 12.00 3.78
C GLU A 164 -17.02 10.63 3.87
N GLU A 165 -16.86 9.78 2.85
CA GLU A 165 -17.37 8.41 2.86
C GLU A 165 -16.74 7.58 3.98
N ILE A 166 -15.41 7.70 4.17
CA ILE A 166 -14.70 7.02 5.25
C ILE A 166 -15.16 7.51 6.62
N LEU A 167 -15.32 8.83 6.80
CA LEU A 167 -15.83 9.42 8.04
C LEU A 167 -17.25 8.95 8.37
N GLN A 168 -18.12 8.85 7.36
CA GLN A 168 -19.48 8.32 7.55
C GLN A 168 -19.45 6.86 8.04
N ILE A 169 -18.55 6.04 7.50
CA ILE A 169 -18.38 4.65 7.96
C ILE A 169 -17.82 4.63 9.39
N ALA A 170 -16.77 5.40 9.67
CA ALA A 170 -16.15 5.44 11.00
C ALA A 170 -17.12 5.87 12.11
N ARG A 171 -17.97 6.87 11.84
CA ARG A 171 -18.97 7.38 12.80
C ARG A 171 -20.05 6.38 13.18
N LYS A 172 -20.20 5.28 12.46
CA LYS A 172 -21.09 4.17 12.89
C LYS A 172 -20.52 3.42 14.12
N TYR A 173 -19.21 3.52 14.35
CA TYR A 173 -18.51 2.73 15.38
C TYR A 173 -17.84 3.60 16.45
N TYR A 174 -17.47 4.84 16.11
CA TYR A 174 -16.75 5.76 16.99
C TYR A 174 -17.51 7.07 17.13
N GLU A 175 -17.75 7.51 18.36
CA GLU A 175 -18.41 8.79 18.66
C GLU A 175 -17.53 9.98 18.32
N LYS A 176 -16.21 9.85 18.60
CA LYS A 176 -15.23 10.89 18.32
C LYS A 176 -14.40 10.46 17.10
N VAL A 177 -14.51 11.23 16.02
CA VAL A 177 -13.76 11.04 14.78
C VAL A 177 -13.20 12.38 14.34
N GLU A 178 -11.88 12.46 14.23
CA GLU A 178 -11.17 13.69 13.87
C GLU A 178 -10.33 13.46 12.60
N VAL A 179 -10.19 14.52 11.80
CA VAL A 179 -9.28 14.55 10.65
C VAL A 179 -8.09 15.42 11.03
N ILE A 180 -6.90 14.86 10.98
CA ILE A 180 -5.65 15.58 11.24
C ILE A 180 -4.91 15.70 9.92
N SER A 181 -4.68 16.95 9.48
CA SER A 181 -3.83 17.21 8.33
C SER A 181 -2.41 17.52 8.82
N PRO A 182 -1.41 16.67 8.53
CA PRO A 182 -0.04 16.90 8.98
C PRO A 182 0.70 17.98 8.16
N GLY A 183 -0.02 18.70 7.28
CA GLY A 183 0.56 19.66 6.35
C GLY A 183 0.88 19.05 4.98
N GLN A 184 1.61 19.79 4.15
CA GLN A 184 1.99 19.34 2.81
C GLN A 184 3.19 18.37 2.90
N PHE A 185 2.95 17.07 2.65
CA PHE A 185 4.00 16.10 2.47
C PHE A 185 4.04 15.63 1.01
N MET A 186 5.23 15.64 0.41
CA MET A 186 5.44 14.95 -0.85
C MET A 186 5.46 13.45 -0.61
N HIS A 187 4.38 12.77 -0.94
CA HIS A 187 4.20 11.33 -0.71
C HIS A 187 5.08 10.45 -1.60
N SER A 188 5.52 10.93 -2.74
CA SER A 188 6.50 10.27 -3.59
C SER A 188 7.09 11.22 -4.63
N ARG A 189 8.29 10.87 -5.15
CA ARG A 189 8.93 11.59 -6.27
C ARG A 189 8.12 11.52 -7.58
N PHE A 190 7.08 10.72 -7.65
CA PHE A 190 6.22 10.55 -8.82
C PHE A 190 5.01 11.48 -8.80
N ASN A 191 4.67 12.05 -7.66
CA ASN A 191 3.63 13.05 -7.54
C ASN A 191 4.26 14.43 -7.71
N LYS A 192 4.17 15.01 -8.89
CA LYS A 192 4.42 16.43 -9.09
C LYS A 192 3.25 17.16 -8.43
N LEU A 193 3.46 17.67 -7.24
CA LEU A 193 2.53 18.58 -6.57
C LEU A 193 2.76 19.98 -7.12
N ASP A 194 1.96 20.31 -8.13
CA ASP A 194 1.57 21.71 -8.33
C ASP A 194 0.21 21.85 -7.68
N ASN A 195 0.10 22.06 -6.35
CA ASN A 195 -1.07 22.76 -5.84
C ASN A 195 -1.11 22.76 -4.31
N ASN A 196 -1.25 23.93 -3.78
CA ASN A 196 -1.61 24.27 -2.42
C ASN A 196 -3.06 23.80 -2.14
N TYR A 197 -3.23 22.81 -1.29
CA TYR A 197 -4.53 22.57 -0.67
C TYR A 197 -4.47 23.11 0.76
N GLU A 198 -5.06 24.26 0.98
CA GLU A 198 -5.50 24.70 2.30
C GLU A 198 -6.82 23.97 2.58
N ILE A 199 -6.83 23.12 3.58
CA ILE A 199 -8.08 22.61 4.17
C ILE A 199 -8.36 23.52 5.35
N ASN A 200 -9.32 24.43 5.16
CA ASN A 200 -9.92 25.20 6.25
C ASN A 200 -10.84 24.34 7.08
#